data_4acce3091a73bdf5fb0666edcc323990
#
_entry.id   4acce3091a73bdf5fb0666edcc323990
#
_cell.length_a   1.000
_cell.length_b   1.000
_cell.length_c   1.000
_cell.angle_alpha   90.00
_cell.angle_beta   90.00
_cell.angle_gamma   90.00
#
_symmetry.space_group_name_H-M   'P 1'
#
loop_
_entity.id
_entity.type
_entity.pdbx_description
1 polymer ?
#
loop_
_entity_poly.entity_id
_entity_poly.type
_entity_poly.pdbx_seq_one_letter_code
_entity_poly.pdbx_strand_id
1 'polypeptide(L)'
;MLRSIIPTIYFNFHYLPFRQAIKLPIFLYKPHLKLMKGTITILGGVTTGMIRLGKNQVSIYPNSGIMLELRGKIIFNGRCSIGNNSYITTGNKSVIEIGKNFCATTTLRLVSYDHIRFNDNVLIGWNCLFMDTDFHRLTRSDCKRVKGYGPISVGCNTWIANGCRIMKNTIVPDNTVIAAYTVLTGKVDAFEKTVIGNEHQCKVLARERWLDIDDMEIFYE
;
A
#
# COMPACT_ATOMS: atom_id res chain seq x y z
N MET A 1 -16.09 5.81 19.99
CA MET A 1 -16.44 6.92 19.09
C MET A 1 -15.49 8.10 19.26
N LEU A 2 -15.31 8.65 20.45
CA LEU A 2 -14.37 9.77 20.72
C LEU A 2 -12.93 9.55 20.24
N ARG A 3 -12.39 8.32 20.34
CA ARG A 3 -11.03 7.96 19.89
C ARG A 3 -10.76 8.15 18.40
N SER A 4 -11.77 8.41 17.58
CA SER A 4 -11.63 8.65 16.14
C SER A 4 -11.96 10.09 15.74
N ILE A 5 -12.78 10.81 16.49
CA ILE A 5 -13.24 12.16 16.14
C ILE A 5 -12.09 13.18 16.24
N ILE A 6 -11.46 13.27 17.41
CA ILE A 6 -10.35 14.22 17.64
C ILE A 6 -9.19 13.98 16.66
N PRO A 7 -8.69 12.75 16.49
CA PRO A 7 -7.67 12.47 15.47
C PRO A 7 -8.12 12.80 14.04
N THR A 8 -9.39 12.57 13.69
CA THR A 8 -9.92 12.94 12.38
C THR A 8 -9.85 14.44 12.14
N ILE A 9 -10.33 15.27 13.08
CA ILE A 9 -10.27 16.71 12.96
C ILE A 9 -8.80 17.15 12.84
N TYR A 10 -7.96 16.75 13.79
CA TYR A 10 -6.54 17.10 13.80
C TYR A 10 -5.84 16.74 12.48
N PHE A 11 -6.06 15.53 11.97
CA PHE A 11 -5.44 15.02 10.74
C PHE A 11 -5.81 15.86 9.51
N ASN A 12 -7.09 16.23 9.37
CA ASN A 12 -7.53 17.06 8.26
C ASN A 12 -6.89 18.45 8.30
N PHE A 13 -6.87 19.10 9.47
CA PHE A 13 -6.28 20.44 9.60
C PHE A 13 -4.75 20.42 9.55
N HIS A 14 -4.10 19.31 9.90
CA HIS A 14 -2.65 19.16 9.78
C HIS A 14 -2.18 19.06 8.34
N TYR A 15 -2.91 18.31 7.50
CA TYR A 15 -2.45 17.99 6.15
C TYR A 15 -3.09 18.83 5.03
N LEU A 16 -4.29 19.34 5.24
CA LEU A 16 -5.06 19.92 4.14
C LEU A 16 -5.19 21.44 4.28
N PRO A 17 -5.30 22.17 3.15
CA PRO A 17 -5.67 23.59 3.19
C PRO A 17 -7.01 23.78 3.91
N PHE A 18 -7.17 24.90 4.63
CA PHE A 18 -8.34 25.18 5.46
C PHE A 18 -9.69 24.95 4.73
N ARG A 19 -9.80 25.39 3.48
CA ARG A 19 -11.02 25.21 2.65
C ARG A 19 -11.38 23.74 2.39
N GLN A 20 -10.42 22.84 2.44
CA GLN A 20 -10.65 21.40 2.34
C GLN A 20 -10.85 20.79 3.73
N ALA A 21 -10.01 21.18 4.70
CA ALA A 21 -10.02 20.64 6.06
C ALA A 21 -11.37 20.81 6.78
N ILE A 22 -12.02 21.96 6.61
CA ILE A 22 -13.33 22.24 7.22
C ILE A 22 -14.44 21.29 6.76
N LYS A 23 -14.29 20.70 5.57
CA LYS A 23 -15.23 19.70 5.03
C LYS A 23 -14.95 18.30 5.58
N LEU A 24 -13.90 18.12 6.36
CA LEU A 24 -13.47 16.82 6.92
C LEU A 24 -13.51 15.69 5.89
N PRO A 25 -12.78 15.78 4.77
CA PRO A 25 -12.83 14.76 3.73
C PRO A 25 -12.22 13.43 4.15
N ILE A 26 -11.30 13.39 5.12
CA ILE A 26 -10.64 12.18 5.59
C ILE A 26 -11.22 11.78 6.95
N PHE A 27 -11.83 10.60 7.01
CA PHE A 27 -12.27 9.98 8.27
C PHE A 27 -11.29 8.90 8.69
N LEU A 28 -10.84 8.99 9.94
CA LEU A 28 -9.96 7.99 10.57
C LEU A 28 -10.75 7.12 11.55
N TYR A 29 -10.52 5.83 11.49
CA TYR A 29 -11.12 4.86 12.41
C TYR A 29 -10.03 4.21 13.24
N LYS A 30 -10.05 4.42 14.57
CA LYS A 30 -9.05 3.94 15.52
C LYS A 30 -7.60 4.13 15.02
N PRO A 31 -7.19 5.35 14.66
CA PRO A 31 -5.88 5.55 14.05
C PRO A 31 -4.75 5.43 15.06
N HIS A 32 -3.66 4.83 14.60
CA HIS A 32 -2.36 4.82 15.25
C HIS A 32 -1.40 5.69 14.42
N LEU A 33 -1.27 6.97 14.80
CA LEU A 33 -0.45 7.96 14.09
C LEU A 33 0.98 7.90 14.64
N LYS A 34 1.86 7.09 14.03
CA LYS A 34 3.25 6.94 14.49
C LYS A 34 4.13 8.12 14.10
N LEU A 35 3.98 8.58 12.86
CA LEU A 35 4.75 9.70 12.32
C LEU A 35 3.91 10.45 11.29
N MET A 36 3.96 11.79 11.36
CA MET A 36 3.14 12.68 10.54
C MET A 36 3.99 13.79 9.88
N LYS A 37 5.15 13.44 9.31
CA LYS A 37 6.07 14.39 8.65
C LYS A 37 5.80 14.58 7.15
N GLY A 38 5.09 13.63 6.52
CA GLY A 38 4.79 13.64 5.09
C GLY A 38 3.77 14.69 4.67
N THR A 39 3.30 14.58 3.44
CA THR A 39 2.25 15.47 2.89
C THR A 39 1.10 14.66 2.31
N ILE A 40 -0.11 15.19 2.41
CA ILE A 40 -1.31 14.64 1.78
C ILE A 40 -1.93 15.69 0.88
N THR A 41 -2.26 15.28 -0.33
CA THR A 41 -2.95 16.11 -1.32
C THR A 41 -4.22 15.41 -1.78
N ILE A 42 -5.34 16.14 -1.82
CA ILE A 42 -6.58 15.66 -2.45
C ILE A 42 -6.81 16.50 -3.69
N LEU A 43 -6.84 15.86 -4.86
CA LEU A 43 -7.09 16.52 -6.13
C LEU A 43 -8.61 16.61 -6.41
N GLY A 44 -9.00 17.74 -6.99
CA GLY A 44 -10.42 17.98 -7.32
C GLY A 44 -11.30 18.38 -6.14
N GLY A 45 -12.60 18.19 -6.31
CA GLY A 45 -13.60 18.55 -5.32
C GLY A 45 -13.59 17.63 -4.10
N VAL A 46 -13.71 18.18 -2.89
CA VAL A 46 -13.77 17.41 -1.64
C VAL A 46 -15.19 17.39 -1.07
N THR A 47 -15.59 16.22 -0.57
CA THR A 47 -16.82 15.98 0.17
C THR A 47 -16.51 15.32 1.50
N THR A 48 -17.35 15.51 2.49
CA THR A 48 -17.19 14.95 3.84
C THR A 48 -17.06 13.44 3.80
N GLY A 49 -16.00 12.89 4.44
CA GLY A 49 -15.77 11.46 4.58
C GLY A 49 -15.58 10.69 3.25
N MET A 50 -15.14 11.36 2.18
CA MET A 50 -14.86 10.71 0.91
C MET A 50 -13.67 9.76 0.97
N ILE A 51 -12.76 9.97 1.91
CA ILE A 51 -11.61 9.11 2.21
C ILE A 51 -11.83 8.51 3.60
N ARG A 52 -11.85 7.19 3.68
CA ARG A 52 -12.10 6.45 4.92
C ARG A 52 -10.95 5.50 5.21
N LEU A 53 -10.22 5.76 6.29
CA LEU A 53 -9.02 4.99 6.64
C LEU A 53 -9.24 4.23 7.95
N GLY A 54 -9.13 2.90 7.91
CA GLY A 54 -9.30 2.01 9.05
C GLY A 54 -10.75 1.58 9.33
N LYS A 55 -11.68 1.83 8.39
CA LYS A 55 -13.09 1.46 8.56
C LYS A 55 -13.23 -0.08 8.62
N ASN A 56 -13.96 -0.58 9.64
CA ASN A 56 -14.29 -2.00 9.68
C ASN A 56 -15.23 -2.35 8.52
N GLN A 57 -14.77 -3.16 7.59
CA GLN A 57 -15.53 -3.59 6.41
C GLN A 57 -15.87 -5.09 6.46
N VAL A 58 -15.05 -5.88 7.16
CA VAL A 58 -15.25 -7.32 7.32
C VAL A 58 -15.03 -7.72 8.79
N SER A 59 -15.85 -8.62 9.30
CA SER A 59 -15.88 -9.00 10.72
C SER A 59 -14.88 -10.10 11.09
N ILE A 60 -14.23 -10.74 10.10
CA ILE A 60 -13.29 -11.85 10.34
C ILE A 60 -11.94 -11.40 10.92
N TYR A 61 -11.67 -10.11 10.94
CA TYR A 61 -10.45 -9.54 11.54
C TYR A 61 -10.80 -8.63 12.72
N PRO A 62 -9.95 -8.60 13.76
CA PRO A 62 -10.10 -7.66 14.85
C PRO A 62 -10.17 -6.21 14.34
N ASN A 63 -11.08 -5.41 14.92
CA ASN A 63 -11.17 -3.99 14.57
C ASN A 63 -10.05 -3.18 15.25
N SER A 64 -8.85 -3.21 14.67
CA SER A 64 -7.65 -2.51 15.15
C SER A 64 -7.42 -1.14 14.49
N GLY A 65 -8.27 -0.75 13.51
CA GLY A 65 -8.17 0.53 12.84
C GLY A 65 -7.05 0.59 11.79
N ILE A 66 -6.31 1.70 11.74
CA ILE A 66 -5.21 1.90 10.78
C ILE A 66 -3.96 2.46 11.46
N MET A 67 -2.79 2.00 11.05
CA MET A 67 -1.51 2.59 11.43
C MET A 67 -0.94 3.41 10.29
N LEU A 68 -0.49 4.63 10.58
CA LEU A 68 0.11 5.56 9.62
C LEU A 68 1.48 6.01 10.10
N GLU A 69 2.47 5.82 9.22
CA GLU A 69 3.83 6.33 9.38
C GLU A 69 4.23 7.06 8.11
N LEU A 70 4.02 8.36 8.09
CA LEU A 70 4.08 9.19 6.89
C LEU A 70 5.31 10.09 6.89
N ARG A 71 6.22 9.86 5.95
CA ARG A 71 7.37 10.71 5.63
C ARG A 71 7.29 11.29 4.22
N GLY A 72 6.76 10.53 3.28
CA GLY A 72 6.60 10.87 1.87
C GLY A 72 5.28 11.54 1.55
N LYS A 73 4.85 11.43 0.31
CA LYS A 73 3.65 12.07 -0.21
C LYS A 73 2.55 11.05 -0.52
N ILE A 74 1.31 11.36 -0.12
CA ILE A 74 0.13 10.61 -0.55
C ILE A 74 -0.79 11.55 -1.34
N ILE A 75 -1.23 11.10 -2.53
CA ILE A 75 -2.13 11.85 -3.40
C ILE A 75 -3.41 11.03 -3.57
N PHE A 76 -4.56 11.63 -3.25
CA PHE A 76 -5.87 11.05 -3.49
C PHE A 76 -6.54 11.77 -4.67
N ASN A 77 -6.90 11.02 -5.69
CA ASN A 77 -7.60 11.55 -6.89
C ASN A 77 -9.13 11.48 -6.76
N GLY A 78 -9.64 10.88 -5.68
CA GLY A 78 -11.08 10.75 -5.46
C GLY A 78 -11.44 9.96 -4.21
N ARG A 79 -12.57 9.29 -4.26
CA ARG A 79 -13.04 8.45 -3.14
C ARG A 79 -12.09 7.29 -2.90
N CYS A 80 -11.80 7.06 -1.61
CA CYS A 80 -10.91 5.99 -1.16
C CYS A 80 -11.45 5.36 0.12
N SER A 81 -11.40 4.03 0.19
CA SER A 81 -11.70 3.30 1.42
C SER A 81 -10.62 2.27 1.69
N ILE A 82 -9.94 2.39 2.83
CA ILE A 82 -8.97 1.41 3.31
C ILE A 82 -9.51 0.86 4.62
N GLY A 83 -9.70 -0.45 4.67
CA GLY A 83 -10.30 -1.13 5.80
C GLY A 83 -9.40 -1.22 7.03
N ASN A 84 -9.94 -1.76 8.08
CA ASN A 84 -9.27 -1.92 9.37
C ASN A 84 -8.06 -2.87 9.29
N ASN A 85 -7.25 -2.86 10.35
CA ASN A 85 -6.02 -3.64 10.45
C ASN A 85 -5.01 -3.35 9.32
N SER A 86 -5.05 -2.15 8.75
CA SER A 86 -4.20 -1.75 7.64
C SER A 86 -3.04 -0.86 8.10
N TYR A 87 -1.95 -0.89 7.35
CA TYR A 87 -0.69 -0.20 7.65
C TYR A 87 -0.21 0.54 6.41
N ILE A 88 0.08 1.84 6.56
CA ILE A 88 0.70 2.65 5.52
C ILE A 88 1.99 3.22 6.06
N THR A 89 3.09 2.89 5.42
CA THR A 89 4.43 3.40 5.73
C THR A 89 5.03 4.01 4.47
N THR A 90 5.59 5.22 4.59
CA THR A 90 6.20 5.93 3.47
C THR A 90 7.60 6.43 3.82
N GLY A 91 8.56 6.24 2.93
CA GLY A 91 9.89 6.84 3.00
C GLY A 91 9.88 8.32 2.60
N ASN A 92 10.96 9.05 2.91
CA ASN A 92 11.03 10.52 2.74
C ASN A 92 10.77 11.02 1.30
N LYS A 93 11.14 10.23 0.30
CA LYS A 93 11.02 10.60 -1.13
C LYS A 93 9.91 9.83 -1.84
N SER A 94 9.19 8.97 -1.13
CA SER A 94 8.17 8.14 -1.75
C SER A 94 6.91 8.92 -2.09
N VAL A 95 6.22 8.43 -3.11
CA VAL A 95 4.92 8.93 -3.53
C VAL A 95 3.94 7.76 -3.63
N ILE A 96 2.79 7.88 -2.98
CA ILE A 96 1.66 6.99 -3.19
C ILE A 96 0.56 7.78 -3.90
N GLU A 97 0.16 7.33 -5.08
CA GLU A 97 -0.97 7.88 -5.82
C GLU A 97 -2.15 6.91 -5.77
N ILE A 98 -3.30 7.40 -5.34
CA ILE A 98 -4.53 6.61 -5.22
C ILE A 98 -5.59 7.22 -6.14
N GLY A 99 -5.98 6.46 -7.14
CA GLY A 99 -7.01 6.81 -8.12
C GLY A 99 -8.41 6.89 -7.51
N LYS A 100 -9.40 7.20 -8.35
CA LYS A 100 -10.81 7.28 -7.93
C LYS A 100 -11.35 5.88 -7.61
N ASN A 101 -12.31 5.84 -6.67
CA ASN A 101 -13.01 4.62 -6.26
C ASN A 101 -12.10 3.46 -5.82
N PHE A 102 -10.99 3.80 -5.17
CA PHE A 102 -10.10 2.81 -4.58
C PHE A 102 -10.76 2.18 -3.36
N CYS A 103 -10.71 0.86 -3.28
CA CYS A 103 -11.19 0.11 -2.12
C CYS A 103 -10.22 -1.00 -1.75
N ALA A 104 -9.71 -0.98 -0.52
CA ALA A 104 -9.02 -2.11 0.09
C ALA A 104 -9.84 -2.59 1.29
N THR A 105 -10.21 -3.86 1.32
CA THR A 105 -11.23 -4.34 2.27
C THR A 105 -10.73 -4.40 3.71
N THR A 106 -9.55 -4.98 3.95
CA THR A 106 -8.93 -5.03 5.30
C THR A 106 -7.50 -5.55 5.22
N THR A 107 -6.70 -5.28 6.25
CA THR A 107 -5.34 -5.84 6.41
C THR A 107 -4.45 -5.55 5.20
N LEU A 108 -4.59 -4.36 4.61
CA LEU A 108 -3.68 -3.86 3.59
C LEU A 108 -2.37 -3.43 4.26
N ARG A 109 -1.24 -3.91 3.73
CA ARG A 109 0.10 -3.42 4.07
C ARG A 109 0.66 -2.68 2.86
N LEU A 110 0.84 -1.38 3.00
CA LEU A 110 1.31 -0.50 1.94
C LEU A 110 2.61 0.15 2.39
N VAL A 111 3.72 -0.32 1.82
CA VAL A 111 5.09 0.08 2.16
C VAL A 111 5.72 0.71 0.93
N SER A 112 5.90 2.03 0.95
CA SER A 112 6.44 2.77 -0.19
C SER A 112 7.71 3.53 0.18
N TYR A 113 8.76 3.31 -0.60
CA TYR A 113 10.04 4.04 -0.54
C TYR A 113 10.43 4.65 -1.86
N ASP A 114 9.71 4.34 -2.94
CA ASP A 114 9.83 4.92 -4.29
C ASP A 114 8.49 5.47 -4.75
N HIS A 115 7.73 4.70 -5.52
CA HIS A 115 6.46 5.16 -6.08
C HIS A 115 5.46 4.00 -6.21
N ILE A 116 4.31 4.12 -5.56
CA ILE A 116 3.21 3.19 -5.73
C ILE A 116 2.01 3.94 -6.31
N ARG A 117 1.54 3.49 -7.47
CA ARG A 117 0.40 4.09 -8.14
C ARG A 117 -0.72 3.07 -8.32
N PHE A 118 -1.90 3.46 -7.88
CA PHE A 118 -3.16 2.79 -8.20
C PHE A 118 -3.97 3.71 -9.11
N ASN A 119 -4.35 3.23 -10.28
CA ASN A 119 -5.27 3.95 -11.15
C ASN A 119 -6.72 3.87 -10.65
N ASP A 120 -7.71 4.26 -11.47
CA ASP A 120 -9.11 4.35 -11.04
C ASP A 120 -9.75 2.95 -10.91
N ASN A 121 -10.71 2.80 -10.00
CA ASN A 121 -11.53 1.60 -9.80
C ASN A 121 -10.69 0.35 -9.41
N VAL A 122 -9.74 0.49 -8.50
CA VAL A 122 -8.96 -0.64 -7.98
C VAL A 122 -9.61 -1.21 -6.72
N LEU A 123 -9.89 -2.51 -6.74
CA LEU A 123 -10.40 -3.27 -5.60
C LEU A 123 -9.31 -4.22 -5.07
N ILE A 124 -9.01 -4.14 -3.78
CA ILE A 124 -8.04 -5.01 -3.11
C ILE A 124 -8.73 -5.83 -2.04
N GLY A 125 -8.55 -7.14 -2.12
CA GLY A 125 -8.98 -8.09 -1.11
C GLY A 125 -8.20 -7.93 0.21
N TRP A 126 -8.49 -8.80 1.16
CA TRP A 126 -7.81 -8.75 2.47
C TRP A 126 -6.40 -9.35 2.44
N ASN A 127 -5.58 -8.94 3.41
CA ASN A 127 -4.24 -9.47 3.65
C ASN A 127 -3.28 -9.32 2.46
N CYS A 128 -3.37 -8.21 1.74
CA CYS A 128 -2.47 -7.90 0.63
C CYS A 128 -1.30 -7.02 1.07
N LEU A 129 -0.14 -7.26 0.45
CA LEU A 129 1.08 -6.48 0.64
C LEU A 129 1.48 -5.83 -0.69
N PHE A 130 1.74 -4.53 -0.64
CA PHE A 130 2.44 -3.77 -1.69
C PHE A 130 3.72 -3.23 -1.08
N MET A 131 4.85 -3.59 -1.68
CA MET A 131 6.15 -3.17 -1.18
C MET A 131 7.10 -2.87 -2.35
N ASP A 132 7.44 -1.61 -2.53
CA ASP A 132 8.28 -1.12 -3.62
C ASP A 132 9.79 -1.09 -3.27
N THR A 133 10.19 -1.69 -2.15
CA THR A 133 11.55 -1.71 -1.64
C THR A 133 11.91 -3.07 -1.05
N ASP A 134 13.19 -3.44 -1.14
CA ASP A 134 13.76 -4.59 -0.39
C ASP A 134 14.35 -4.13 0.95
N PHE A 135 14.37 -2.83 1.26
CA PHE A 135 15.13 -2.18 2.33
C PHE A 135 16.65 -2.37 2.26
N HIS A 136 17.11 -3.35 1.54
CA HIS A 136 18.52 -3.73 1.40
C HIS A 136 19.00 -3.60 -0.04
N ARG A 137 20.29 -3.43 -0.22
CA ARG A 137 20.94 -3.39 -1.53
C ARG A 137 21.77 -4.66 -1.71
N LEU A 138 21.63 -5.27 -2.86
CA LEU A 138 22.50 -6.37 -3.26
C LEU A 138 23.72 -5.83 -4.01
N THR A 139 24.86 -6.49 -3.84
CA THR A 139 26.06 -6.24 -4.64
C THR A 139 26.20 -7.37 -5.65
N ARG A 140 26.50 -7.00 -6.89
CA ARG A 140 26.78 -7.96 -7.97
C ARG A 140 28.23 -8.40 -7.94
N SER A 141 28.56 -9.46 -8.69
CA SER A 141 29.94 -9.96 -8.85
C SER A 141 30.91 -8.90 -9.44
N ASP A 142 30.39 -7.92 -10.19
CA ASP A 142 31.16 -6.77 -10.71
C ASP A 142 31.30 -5.64 -9.68
N CYS A 143 31.03 -5.88 -8.41
CA CYS A 143 31.05 -4.93 -7.29
C CYS A 143 30.05 -3.75 -7.43
N LYS A 144 29.13 -3.80 -8.39
CA LYS A 144 28.09 -2.77 -8.53
C LYS A 144 26.90 -3.07 -7.61
N ARG A 145 26.41 -2.03 -6.97
CA ARG A 145 25.21 -2.11 -6.12
C ARG A 145 23.94 -2.10 -6.98
N VAL A 146 23.04 -3.02 -6.68
CA VAL A 146 21.69 -3.08 -7.29
C VAL A 146 20.77 -2.14 -6.54
N LYS A 147 19.93 -1.40 -7.28
CA LYS A 147 18.89 -0.55 -6.70
C LYS A 147 17.88 -1.42 -5.94
N GLY A 148 17.78 -1.22 -4.62
CA GLY A 148 16.89 -2.01 -3.74
C GLY A 148 15.42 -1.59 -3.76
N TYR A 149 14.99 -0.71 -4.66
CA TYR A 149 13.62 -0.19 -4.77
C TYR A 149 13.25 0.07 -6.23
N GLY A 150 11.96 0.15 -6.52
CA GLY A 150 11.45 0.44 -7.86
C GLY A 150 9.91 0.51 -7.86
N PRO A 151 9.31 1.25 -8.80
CA PRO A 151 7.91 1.60 -8.74
C PRO A 151 6.97 0.40 -8.89
N ILE A 152 5.75 0.56 -8.35
CA ILE A 152 4.61 -0.32 -8.58
C ILE A 152 3.51 0.50 -9.25
N SER A 153 2.93 -0.04 -10.33
CA SER A 153 1.79 0.56 -11.01
C SER A 153 0.68 -0.46 -11.19
N VAL A 154 -0.52 -0.12 -10.75
CA VAL A 154 -1.72 -0.95 -10.91
C VAL A 154 -2.71 -0.23 -11.82
N GLY A 155 -3.10 -0.89 -12.88
CA GLY A 155 -4.01 -0.38 -13.91
C GLY A 155 -5.43 -0.13 -13.41
N CYS A 156 -6.23 0.53 -14.25
CA CYS A 156 -7.65 0.79 -13.98
C CYS A 156 -8.47 -0.51 -13.94
N ASN A 157 -9.61 -0.47 -13.23
CA ASN A 157 -10.58 -1.59 -13.19
C ASN A 157 -9.92 -2.93 -12.81
N THR A 158 -8.99 -2.91 -11.86
CA THR A 158 -8.22 -4.07 -11.44
C THR A 158 -8.76 -4.61 -10.12
N TRP A 159 -8.95 -5.93 -10.07
CA TRP A 159 -9.23 -6.63 -8.83
C TRP A 159 -8.05 -7.49 -8.40
N ILE A 160 -7.51 -7.20 -7.22
CA ILE A 160 -6.46 -7.98 -6.59
C ILE A 160 -7.10 -8.78 -5.46
N ALA A 161 -7.15 -10.11 -5.61
CA ALA A 161 -7.78 -10.99 -4.64
C ALA A 161 -6.96 -11.06 -3.34
N ASN A 162 -7.44 -11.79 -2.35
CA ASN A 162 -6.84 -11.84 -1.03
C ASN A 162 -5.44 -12.50 -1.02
N GLY A 163 -4.61 -12.08 -0.07
CA GLY A 163 -3.30 -12.69 0.21
C GLY A 163 -2.21 -12.38 -0.81
N CYS A 164 -2.46 -11.51 -1.79
CA CYS A 164 -1.50 -11.18 -2.83
C CYS A 164 -0.33 -10.33 -2.30
N ARG A 165 0.84 -10.52 -2.90
CA ARG A 165 2.05 -9.74 -2.65
C ARG A 165 2.53 -9.10 -3.94
N ILE A 166 2.50 -7.78 -4.00
CA ILE A 166 2.90 -7.00 -5.16
C ILE A 166 4.20 -6.28 -4.81
N MET A 167 5.27 -6.69 -5.46
CA MET A 167 6.62 -6.26 -5.13
C MET A 167 7.12 -5.20 -6.10
N LYS A 168 8.27 -4.61 -5.82
CA LYS A 168 8.91 -3.58 -6.64
C LYS A 168 8.98 -3.93 -8.14
N ASN A 169 8.96 -2.91 -8.98
CA ASN A 169 9.00 -2.99 -10.45
C ASN A 169 7.78 -3.68 -11.09
N THR A 170 6.70 -3.89 -10.34
CA THR A 170 5.49 -4.52 -10.88
C THR A 170 4.63 -3.52 -11.62
N ILE A 171 4.22 -3.89 -12.83
CA ILE A 171 3.22 -3.17 -13.63
C ILE A 171 2.09 -4.15 -13.93
N VAL A 172 0.91 -3.85 -13.40
CA VAL A 172 -0.33 -4.59 -13.66
C VAL A 172 -1.14 -3.84 -14.70
N PRO A 173 -1.54 -4.49 -15.82
CA PRO A 173 -2.36 -3.86 -16.86
C PRO A 173 -3.75 -3.46 -16.36
N ASP A 174 -4.45 -2.64 -17.15
CA ASP A 174 -5.86 -2.32 -16.93
C ASP A 174 -6.76 -3.55 -17.06
N ASN A 175 -7.94 -3.51 -16.45
CA ASN A 175 -8.97 -4.54 -16.56
C ASN A 175 -8.48 -5.96 -16.20
N THR A 176 -7.62 -6.07 -15.19
CA THR A 176 -6.95 -7.32 -14.80
C THR A 176 -7.46 -7.83 -13.46
N VAL A 177 -7.53 -9.15 -13.33
CA VAL A 177 -7.77 -9.83 -12.04
C VAL A 177 -6.49 -10.53 -11.60
N ILE A 178 -6.03 -10.27 -10.38
CA ILE A 178 -4.95 -11.03 -9.75
C ILE A 178 -5.56 -12.06 -8.81
N ALA A 179 -5.33 -13.33 -9.11
CA ALA A 179 -5.84 -14.46 -8.33
C ALA A 179 -5.28 -14.44 -6.90
N ALA A 180 -6.02 -15.06 -5.97
CA ALA A 180 -5.62 -15.11 -4.57
C ALA A 180 -4.22 -15.72 -4.37
N TYR A 181 -3.50 -15.20 -3.37
CA TYR A 181 -2.15 -15.65 -2.99
C TYR A 181 -1.09 -15.54 -4.08
N THR A 182 -1.35 -14.70 -5.09
CA THR A 182 -0.37 -14.43 -6.15
C THR A 182 0.74 -13.52 -5.67
N VAL A 183 1.97 -13.86 -6.04
CA VAL A 183 3.15 -13.02 -5.83
C VAL A 183 3.61 -12.48 -7.17
N LEU A 184 3.60 -11.15 -7.35
CA LEU A 184 4.06 -10.49 -8.56
C LEU A 184 5.36 -9.73 -8.29
N THR A 185 6.34 -9.95 -9.17
CA THR A 185 7.61 -9.25 -9.18
C THR A 185 7.95 -8.87 -10.62
N GLY A 186 8.17 -7.60 -10.88
CA GLY A 186 8.48 -7.12 -12.24
C GLY A 186 7.24 -6.89 -13.11
N LYS A 187 7.46 -6.54 -14.38
CA LYS A 187 6.40 -6.30 -15.35
C LYS A 187 5.66 -7.59 -15.64
N VAL A 188 4.36 -7.55 -15.52
CA VAL A 188 3.50 -8.66 -15.92
C VAL A 188 3.26 -8.56 -17.41
N ASP A 189 3.71 -9.57 -18.15
CA ASP A 189 3.46 -9.69 -19.58
C ASP A 189 2.09 -10.34 -19.80
N ALA A 190 1.06 -9.53 -19.67
CA ALA A 190 -0.33 -9.94 -19.84
C ALA A 190 -1.10 -8.87 -20.60
N PHE A 191 -2.08 -9.34 -21.36
CA PHE A 191 -3.04 -8.47 -22.02
C PHE A 191 -4.12 -8.00 -21.03
N GLU A 192 -4.84 -6.94 -21.37
CA GLU A 192 -6.06 -6.55 -20.66
C GLU A 192 -7.08 -7.70 -20.62
N LYS A 193 -7.98 -7.64 -19.62
CA LYS A 193 -9.05 -8.65 -19.39
C LYS A 193 -8.53 -10.06 -19.12
N THR A 194 -7.42 -10.14 -18.38
CA THR A 194 -6.74 -11.39 -18.03
C THR A 194 -6.86 -11.66 -16.54
N VAL A 195 -6.91 -12.94 -16.19
CA VAL A 195 -6.70 -13.41 -14.81
C VAL A 195 -5.27 -13.90 -14.68
N ILE A 196 -4.52 -13.32 -13.75
CA ILE A 196 -3.11 -13.62 -13.51
C ILE A 196 -2.99 -14.33 -12.16
N GLY A 197 -2.25 -15.41 -12.12
CA GLY A 197 -1.99 -16.18 -10.91
C GLY A 197 -0.66 -16.93 -10.98
N ASN A 198 -0.22 -17.44 -9.84
CA ASN A 198 0.95 -18.32 -9.80
C ASN A 198 0.53 -19.77 -10.12
N GLU A 199 1.39 -20.50 -10.80
CA GLU A 199 1.28 -21.95 -10.85
C GLU A 199 1.55 -22.54 -9.46
N HIS A 200 0.75 -23.49 -9.04
CA HIS A 200 0.81 -24.11 -7.70
C HIS A 200 2.00 -25.07 -7.48
N GLN A 201 3.01 -25.06 -8.34
CA GLN A 201 4.18 -25.91 -8.16
C GLN A 201 5.29 -25.23 -7.36
N CYS A 202 5.54 -25.77 -6.17
CA CYS A 202 6.74 -25.39 -5.42
C CYS A 202 7.99 -25.91 -6.14
N LYS A 203 8.96 -25.03 -6.38
CA LYS A 203 10.26 -25.39 -6.94
C LYS A 203 11.34 -25.24 -5.88
N VAL A 204 12.29 -26.16 -5.87
CA VAL A 204 13.51 -26.00 -5.05
C VAL A 204 14.35 -24.89 -5.68
N LEU A 205 14.47 -23.75 -5.01
CA LEU A 205 15.21 -22.60 -5.50
C LEU A 205 16.71 -22.70 -5.23
N ALA A 206 17.09 -23.38 -4.16
CA ALA A 206 18.48 -23.65 -3.80
C ALA A 206 18.56 -24.91 -2.95
N ARG A 207 19.73 -25.55 -2.95
CA ARG A 207 20.05 -26.67 -2.07
C ARG A 207 21.17 -26.25 -1.12
N GLU A 208 21.40 -27.02 -0.04
CA GLU A 208 22.48 -26.79 0.91
C GLU A 208 22.50 -25.35 1.47
N ARG A 209 21.30 -24.85 1.80
CA ARG A 209 21.09 -23.57 2.45
C ARG A 209 20.25 -23.80 3.70
N TRP A 210 20.70 -23.24 4.80
CA TRP A 210 19.98 -23.28 6.08
C TRP A 210 20.14 -21.95 6.82
N LEU A 211 19.33 -21.76 7.83
CA LEU A 211 19.45 -20.61 8.69
C LEU A 211 20.70 -20.73 9.55
N ASP A 212 21.57 -19.74 9.50
CA ASP A 212 22.62 -19.57 10.48
C ASP A 212 22.00 -19.01 11.76
N ILE A 213 21.79 -19.85 12.74
CA ILE A 213 21.13 -19.47 14.01
C ILE A 213 22.03 -18.58 14.88
N ASP A 214 23.33 -18.59 14.62
CA ASP A 214 24.34 -17.82 15.36
C ASP A 214 24.64 -16.48 14.66
N ASP A 215 24.00 -16.21 13.51
CA ASP A 215 24.12 -14.93 12.83
C ASP A 215 23.45 -13.83 13.69
N MET A 216 24.31 -13.07 14.37
CA MET A 216 23.94 -11.92 15.19
C MET A 216 24.12 -10.60 14.46
N GLU A 217 24.24 -10.62 13.13
CA GLU A 217 24.37 -9.40 12.35
C GLU A 217 23.08 -8.59 12.42
N ILE A 218 23.14 -7.50 13.16
CA ILE A 218 22.02 -6.58 13.34
C ILE A 218 22.08 -5.54 12.22
N PHE A 219 21.21 -5.69 11.23
CA PHE A 219 21.08 -4.71 10.15
C PHE A 219 20.26 -3.52 10.62
N TYR A 220 20.91 -2.55 11.25
CA TYR A 220 20.35 -1.23 11.54
C TYR A 220 21.00 -0.19 10.65
N GLU A 221 20.23 0.40 9.76
CA GLU A 221 20.45 1.74 9.24
C GLU A 221 19.16 2.56 9.27
#